data_ace53b175520b44af671c8fc161d25d3
#
_entry.id   ace53b175520b44af671c8fc161d25d3
#
_cell.length_a   1.000
_cell.length_b   1.000
_cell.length_c   1.000
_cell.angle_alpha   90.00
_cell.angle_beta   90.00
_cell.angle_gamma   90.00
#
_symmetry.space_group_name_H-M   'P 1'
#
loop_
_entity.id
_entity.type
_entity.pdbx_description
1 polymer ?
#
loop_
_entity_poly.entity_id
_entity_poly.type
_entity_poly.pdbx_seq_one_letter_code
_entity_poly.pdbx_strand_id
1 'polypeptide(L)'
;MPTPIDVSALAGALIRAGLPWTSVAVVETTGSTNADLAAAARSGARSGTVLLAGEQTAGRGRLARSWSSPPGTSLSMSFLLRPHRPDVALLPLVAGLGAARGLDRLGLAARVKWPNDVLLAEKKVCGILAEIVADPAGPAVVVGMGVNVSQGSNDLPVPWATSLRLAGAPVTRTEAATAVLTGVGEAVAAWSEGGWDVLARAYADRSATLGRQVRVELSEHEHVLGTAEGVAPDGRLQVRVGRQLRSFAAGDVHHLR
;
A
#
# COMPACT_ATOMS: atom_id res chain seq x y z
N MET A 1 19.47 19.26 0.01
CA MET A 1 18.14 19.25 0.64
C MET A 1 17.23 18.35 -0.21
N PRO A 2 16.30 17.59 0.39
CA PRO A 2 15.37 16.78 -0.40
C PRO A 2 14.47 17.69 -1.24
N THR A 3 14.27 17.32 -2.51
CA THR A 3 13.43 18.10 -3.43
C THR A 3 11.97 18.04 -2.99
N PRO A 4 11.25 19.16 -2.88
CA PRO A 4 9.82 19.19 -2.58
C PRO A 4 9.00 18.40 -3.60
N ILE A 5 7.82 17.91 -3.21
CA ILE A 5 6.87 17.28 -4.13
C ILE A 5 6.22 18.41 -4.95
N ASP A 6 6.32 18.33 -6.27
CA ASP A 6 5.65 19.25 -7.19
C ASP A 6 4.17 18.84 -7.33
N VAL A 7 3.30 19.54 -6.59
CA VAL A 7 1.85 19.28 -6.58
C VAL A 7 1.23 19.49 -7.95
N SER A 8 1.66 20.54 -8.66
CA SER A 8 1.08 20.89 -9.98
C SER A 8 1.40 19.84 -11.03
N ALA A 9 2.66 19.39 -11.07
CA ALA A 9 3.09 18.32 -11.95
C ALA A 9 2.37 17.00 -11.64
N LEU A 10 2.28 16.65 -10.34
CA LEU A 10 1.60 15.44 -9.88
C LEU A 10 0.11 15.46 -10.22
N ALA A 11 -0.62 16.50 -9.81
CA ALA A 11 -2.05 16.62 -10.09
C ALA A 11 -2.34 16.64 -11.59
N GLY A 12 -1.57 17.39 -12.38
CA GLY A 12 -1.70 17.41 -13.82
C GLY A 12 -1.48 16.05 -14.49
N ALA A 13 -0.52 15.26 -14.02
CA ALA A 13 -0.28 13.91 -14.53
C ALA A 13 -1.46 12.96 -14.23
N LEU A 14 -1.98 12.99 -12.99
CA LEU A 14 -3.08 12.12 -12.56
C LEU A 14 -4.42 12.47 -13.25
N ILE A 15 -4.70 13.77 -13.48
CA ILE A 15 -5.88 14.23 -14.22
C ILE A 15 -5.82 13.76 -15.68
N ARG A 16 -4.67 13.94 -16.35
CA ARG A 16 -4.51 13.49 -17.75
C ARG A 16 -4.68 11.98 -17.92
N ALA A 17 -4.38 11.20 -16.88
CA ALA A 17 -4.56 9.76 -16.89
C ALA A 17 -6.01 9.32 -16.64
N GLY A 18 -6.97 10.23 -16.41
CA GLY A 18 -8.38 9.89 -16.17
C GLY A 18 -8.64 9.03 -14.94
N LEU A 19 -7.79 9.16 -13.93
CA LEU A 19 -7.82 8.34 -12.71
C LEU A 19 -8.88 8.84 -11.72
N PRO A 20 -9.31 8.02 -10.74
CA PRO A 20 -10.39 8.35 -9.81
C PRO A 20 -10.00 9.38 -8.73
N TRP A 21 -8.94 10.16 -8.97
CA TRP A 21 -8.45 11.16 -8.04
C TRP A 21 -9.15 12.50 -8.26
N THR A 22 -9.86 12.99 -7.24
CA THR A 22 -10.65 14.24 -7.31
C THR A 22 -9.89 15.46 -6.79
N SER A 23 -8.94 15.25 -5.90
CA SER A 23 -8.06 16.31 -5.40
C SER A 23 -6.74 15.72 -4.92
N VAL A 24 -5.67 16.50 -5.06
CA VAL A 24 -4.32 16.16 -4.57
C VAL A 24 -3.78 17.34 -3.77
N ALA A 25 -3.42 17.08 -2.53
CA ALA A 25 -2.81 18.06 -1.64
C ALA A 25 -1.48 17.53 -1.09
N VAL A 26 -0.57 18.45 -0.80
CA VAL A 26 0.70 18.17 -0.13
C VAL A 26 0.83 19.09 1.06
N VAL A 27 1.15 18.53 2.22
CA VAL A 27 1.51 19.30 3.42
C VAL A 27 2.99 19.09 3.74
N GLU A 28 3.62 20.06 4.36
CA GLU A 28 5.04 19.94 4.71
C GLU A 28 5.22 18.90 5.81
N THR A 29 4.46 19.02 6.89
CA THR A 29 4.53 18.12 8.04
C THR A 29 3.12 17.85 8.58
N THR A 30 2.87 16.62 8.98
CA THR A 30 1.66 16.22 9.72
C THR A 30 1.95 15.12 10.71
N GLY A 31 1.04 14.88 11.64
CA GLY A 31 1.07 13.70 12.50
C GLY A 31 0.91 12.41 11.67
N SER A 32 -0.14 12.34 10.86
CA SER A 32 -0.44 11.18 10.02
C SER A 32 -1.41 11.55 8.90
N THR A 33 -1.04 11.30 7.65
CA THR A 33 -1.92 11.52 6.48
C THR A 33 -3.21 10.70 6.55
N ASN A 34 -3.18 9.50 7.15
CA ASN A 34 -4.38 8.70 7.41
C ASN A 34 -5.32 9.40 8.41
N ALA A 35 -4.77 9.92 9.50
CA ALA A 35 -5.57 10.61 10.51
C ALA A 35 -6.23 11.88 9.94
N ASP A 36 -5.49 12.64 9.15
CA ASP A 36 -5.99 13.86 8.51
C ASP A 36 -7.10 13.54 7.51
N LEU A 37 -6.92 12.54 6.65
CA LEU A 37 -7.97 12.12 5.72
C LEU A 37 -9.18 11.48 6.42
N ALA A 38 -8.97 10.79 7.55
CA ALA A 38 -10.09 10.29 8.35
C ALA A 38 -10.91 11.45 8.96
N ALA A 39 -10.25 12.51 9.40
CA ALA A 39 -10.92 13.74 9.86
C ALA A 39 -11.64 14.44 8.69
N ALA A 40 -10.99 14.59 7.54
CA ALA A 40 -11.58 15.16 6.34
C ALA A 40 -12.79 14.35 5.85
N ALA A 41 -12.74 13.02 5.92
CA ALA A 41 -13.85 12.15 5.56
C ALA A 41 -15.10 12.45 6.39
N ARG A 42 -14.95 12.57 7.73
CA ARG A 42 -16.05 12.95 8.64
C ARG A 42 -16.59 14.37 8.36
N SER A 43 -15.79 15.22 7.76
CA SER A 43 -16.17 16.58 7.32
C SER A 43 -16.67 16.62 5.87
N GLY A 44 -17.00 15.48 5.27
CA GLY A 44 -17.61 15.38 3.95
C GLY A 44 -16.64 15.41 2.77
N ALA A 45 -15.35 15.17 2.97
CA ALA A 45 -14.41 15.05 1.86
C ALA A 45 -14.85 13.96 0.86
N ARG A 46 -14.63 14.24 -0.43
CA ARG A 46 -15.07 13.38 -1.53
C ARG A 46 -14.15 12.15 -1.70
N SER A 47 -14.71 11.07 -2.25
CA SER A 47 -13.91 9.95 -2.76
C SER A 47 -12.88 10.44 -3.77
N GLY A 48 -11.68 9.85 -3.75
CA GLY A 48 -10.58 10.25 -4.62
C GLY A 48 -9.74 11.42 -4.08
N THR A 49 -9.97 11.89 -2.85
CA THR A 49 -9.09 12.86 -2.20
C THR A 49 -7.78 12.20 -1.83
N VAL A 50 -6.66 12.80 -2.23
CA VAL A 50 -5.28 12.34 -1.97
C VAL A 50 -4.55 13.38 -1.14
N LEU A 51 -3.88 12.94 -0.08
CA LEU A 51 -3.01 13.77 0.76
C LEU A 51 -1.61 13.14 0.83
N LEU A 52 -0.59 13.94 0.52
CA LEU A 52 0.81 13.58 0.72
C LEU A 52 1.42 14.47 1.80
N ALA A 53 2.42 13.96 2.50
CA ALA A 53 3.20 14.73 3.47
C ALA A 53 4.71 14.68 3.15
N GLY A 54 5.37 15.81 3.37
CA GLY A 54 6.83 15.90 3.36
C GLY A 54 7.45 15.09 4.49
N GLU A 55 6.77 15.11 5.65
CA GLU A 55 7.14 14.38 6.87
C GLU A 55 5.91 13.95 7.65
N GLN A 56 5.96 12.78 8.28
CA GLN A 56 5.02 12.34 9.31
C GLN A 56 5.72 12.21 10.66
N THR A 57 5.18 12.85 11.70
CA THR A 57 5.72 12.80 13.07
C THR A 57 5.14 11.65 13.90
N ALA A 58 3.99 11.10 13.49
CA ALA A 58 3.29 9.99 14.15
C ALA A 58 2.73 9.00 13.12
N GLY A 59 3.55 8.65 12.12
CA GLY A 59 3.18 7.69 11.08
C GLY A 59 2.85 6.32 11.66
N ARG A 60 1.80 5.67 11.14
CA ARG A 60 1.27 4.41 11.65
C ARG A 60 1.41 3.29 10.63
N GLY A 61 1.71 2.09 11.15
CA GLY A 61 1.64 0.83 10.44
C GLY A 61 0.63 -0.11 11.10
N ARG A 62 0.49 -1.33 10.60
CA ARG A 62 -0.38 -2.37 11.19
C ARG A 62 0.13 -2.78 12.59
N LEU A 63 -0.79 -3.30 13.41
CA LEU A 63 -0.51 -3.83 14.76
C LEU A 63 0.25 -2.82 15.64
N ALA A 64 -0.20 -1.56 15.61
CA ALA A 64 0.38 -0.46 16.38
C ALA A 64 1.88 -0.16 16.09
N ARG A 65 2.46 -0.69 15.01
CA ARG A 65 3.82 -0.33 14.60
C ARG A 65 3.85 1.10 14.09
N SER A 66 4.97 1.78 14.29
CA SER A 66 5.22 3.09 13.69
C SER A 66 5.73 2.95 12.26
N TRP A 67 5.39 3.94 11.43
CA TRP A 67 6.06 4.19 10.15
C TRP A 67 6.90 5.45 10.30
N SER A 68 8.20 5.33 10.18
CA SER A 68 9.15 6.42 10.34
C SER A 68 10.15 6.45 9.19
N SER A 69 10.53 7.64 8.78
CA SER A 69 11.58 7.86 7.78
C SER A 69 12.19 9.25 8.01
N PRO A 70 13.47 9.46 7.66
CA PRO A 70 14.03 10.80 7.65
C PRO A 70 13.24 11.75 6.75
N PRO A 71 13.05 13.03 7.14
CA PRO A 71 12.29 14.00 6.38
C PRO A 71 12.70 14.05 4.91
N GLY A 72 11.71 14.05 4.01
CA GLY A 72 11.94 14.20 2.57
C GLY A 72 12.58 13.02 1.85
N THR A 73 12.77 11.87 2.50
CA THR A 73 13.39 10.68 1.89
C THR A 73 12.38 9.62 1.47
N SER A 74 11.14 9.71 1.95
CA SER A 74 10.05 8.79 1.62
C SER A 74 8.84 9.54 1.05
N LEU A 75 7.87 8.77 0.57
CA LEU A 75 6.51 9.21 0.35
C LEU A 75 5.65 8.70 1.49
N SER A 76 5.01 9.62 2.21
CA SER A 76 3.89 9.35 3.09
C SER A 76 2.65 9.90 2.40
N MET A 77 1.77 9.02 1.97
CA MET A 77 0.57 9.42 1.23
C MET A 77 -0.63 8.58 1.64
N SER A 78 -1.80 9.19 1.59
CA SER A 78 -3.07 8.52 1.83
C SER A 78 -4.08 8.95 0.79
N PHE A 79 -5.06 8.10 0.51
CA PHE A 79 -6.21 8.44 -0.30
C PHE A 79 -7.50 7.94 0.33
N LEU A 80 -8.56 8.74 0.13
CA LEU A 80 -9.90 8.48 0.64
C LEU A 80 -10.75 7.85 -0.45
N LEU A 81 -11.42 6.75 -0.14
CA LEU A 81 -12.42 6.11 -0.99
C LEU A 81 -13.77 6.03 -0.27
N ARG A 82 -14.86 6.11 -1.05
CA ARG A 82 -16.24 5.84 -0.62
C ARG A 82 -16.80 4.74 -1.52
N PRO A 83 -16.39 3.49 -1.28
CA PRO A 83 -16.75 2.40 -2.17
C PRO A 83 -18.22 2.01 -2.02
N HIS A 84 -18.85 1.69 -3.14
CA HIS A 84 -20.19 1.08 -3.17
C HIS A 84 -20.15 -0.44 -2.94
N ARG A 85 -18.94 -1.02 -2.91
CA ARG A 85 -18.69 -2.44 -2.75
C ARG A 85 -18.49 -2.81 -1.29
N PRO A 86 -18.98 -3.98 -0.83
CA PRO A 86 -18.81 -4.42 0.56
C PRO A 86 -17.40 -5.00 0.86
N ASP A 87 -16.67 -5.42 -0.17
CA ASP A 87 -15.39 -6.13 -0.09
C ASP A 87 -14.17 -5.19 0.14
N VAL A 88 -14.35 -4.18 1.00
CA VAL A 88 -13.33 -3.16 1.32
C VAL A 88 -12.06 -3.72 1.96
N ALA A 89 -12.14 -4.90 2.56
CA ALA A 89 -10.99 -5.60 3.12
C ALA A 89 -9.92 -5.94 2.06
N LEU A 90 -10.29 -5.94 0.79
CA LEU A 90 -9.37 -6.16 -0.35
C LEU A 90 -8.52 -4.94 -0.70
N LEU A 91 -8.89 -3.74 -0.24
CA LEU A 91 -8.21 -2.50 -0.63
C LEU A 91 -6.69 -2.48 -0.38
N PRO A 92 -6.14 -3.06 0.71
CA PRO A 92 -4.70 -3.20 0.84
C PRO A 92 -4.04 -4.01 -0.29
N LEU A 93 -4.70 -5.09 -0.74
CA LEU A 93 -4.21 -5.95 -1.82
C LEU A 93 -4.30 -5.24 -3.18
N VAL A 94 -5.43 -4.55 -3.42
CA VAL A 94 -5.66 -3.72 -4.61
C VAL A 94 -4.60 -2.62 -4.71
N ALA A 95 -4.39 -1.87 -3.62
CA ALA A 95 -3.38 -0.81 -3.55
C ALA A 95 -1.96 -1.36 -3.71
N GLY A 96 -1.67 -2.52 -3.11
CA GLY A 96 -0.38 -3.21 -3.26
C GLY A 96 -0.09 -3.61 -4.70
N LEU A 97 -1.07 -4.21 -5.38
CA LEU A 97 -0.96 -4.56 -6.80
C LEU A 97 -0.78 -3.31 -7.67
N GLY A 98 -1.56 -2.26 -7.40
CA GLY A 98 -1.45 -0.99 -8.11
C GLY A 98 -0.08 -0.34 -7.91
N ALA A 99 0.44 -0.31 -6.68
CA ALA A 99 1.77 0.19 -6.38
C ALA A 99 2.86 -0.60 -7.11
N ALA A 100 2.77 -1.94 -7.12
CA ALA A 100 3.72 -2.78 -7.85
C ALA A 100 3.71 -2.47 -9.35
N ARG A 101 2.54 -2.33 -9.97
CA ARG A 101 2.40 -1.89 -11.38
C ARG A 101 2.96 -0.49 -11.63
N GLY A 102 2.76 0.42 -10.66
CA GLY A 102 3.34 1.76 -10.71
C GLY A 102 4.87 1.73 -10.69
N LEU A 103 5.47 0.90 -9.84
CA LEU A 103 6.92 0.75 -9.74
C LEU A 103 7.54 0.09 -10.99
N ASP A 104 6.80 -0.77 -11.70
CA ASP A 104 7.27 -1.31 -13.00
C ASP A 104 7.51 -0.20 -14.04
N ARG A 105 6.72 0.89 -13.99
CA ARG A 105 6.93 2.06 -14.87
C ARG A 105 8.25 2.79 -14.62
N LEU A 106 8.84 2.56 -13.46
CA LEU A 106 10.18 3.04 -13.11
C LEU A 106 11.28 2.02 -13.41
N GLY A 107 10.95 0.93 -14.12
CA GLY A 107 11.88 -0.15 -14.44
C GLY A 107 12.15 -1.13 -13.29
N LEU A 108 11.33 -1.11 -12.25
CA LEU A 108 11.51 -1.93 -11.04
C LEU A 108 10.54 -3.11 -11.03
N ALA A 109 11.06 -4.33 -11.00
CA ALA A 109 10.25 -5.55 -10.90
C ALA A 109 9.71 -5.75 -9.47
N ALA A 110 8.58 -5.09 -9.18
CA ALA A 110 7.97 -5.12 -7.86
C ALA A 110 7.02 -6.32 -7.69
N ARG A 111 7.02 -6.90 -6.50
CA ARG A 111 6.15 -7.99 -6.08
C ARG A 111 5.32 -7.61 -4.87
N VAL A 112 4.13 -8.19 -4.75
CA VAL A 112 3.26 -8.01 -3.59
C VAL A 112 3.51 -9.10 -2.55
N LYS A 113 3.59 -8.71 -1.29
CA LYS A 113 3.63 -9.65 -0.16
C LYS A 113 2.37 -9.46 0.68
N TRP A 114 1.59 -10.53 0.79
CA TRP A 114 0.39 -10.52 1.63
C TRP A 114 0.75 -10.21 3.10
N PRO A 115 -0.05 -9.38 3.80
CA PRO A 115 -1.30 -8.78 3.31
C PRO A 115 -1.13 -7.36 2.75
N ASN A 116 0.00 -6.68 2.94
CA ASN A 116 0.04 -5.23 2.80
C ASN A 116 1.43 -4.64 2.45
N ASP A 117 2.35 -5.45 1.95
CA ASP A 117 3.68 -4.99 1.60
C ASP A 117 3.96 -5.10 0.10
N VAL A 118 4.78 -4.19 -0.41
CA VAL A 118 5.39 -4.30 -1.74
C VAL A 118 6.89 -4.49 -1.58
N LEU A 119 7.44 -5.42 -2.34
CA LEU A 119 8.85 -5.82 -2.27
C LEU A 119 9.58 -5.50 -3.57
N LEU A 120 10.84 -5.15 -3.45
CA LEU A 120 11.85 -5.15 -4.50
C LEU A 120 12.98 -6.08 -4.06
N ALA A 121 13.34 -7.07 -4.89
CA ALA A 121 14.37 -8.07 -4.57
C ALA A 121 14.22 -8.64 -3.14
N GLU A 122 13.01 -9.10 -2.79
CA GLU A 122 12.63 -9.68 -1.48
C GLU A 122 12.69 -8.71 -0.28
N LYS A 123 12.99 -7.42 -0.50
CA LYS A 123 13.02 -6.40 0.54
C LYS A 123 11.85 -5.45 0.44
N LYS A 124 11.29 -5.06 1.58
CA LYS A 124 10.14 -4.15 1.66
C LYS A 124 10.51 -2.74 1.19
N VAL A 125 9.81 -2.26 0.16
CA VAL A 125 9.90 -0.87 -0.34
C VAL A 125 8.67 -0.05 0.03
N CYS A 126 7.50 -0.70 0.18
CA CYS A 126 6.25 -0.02 0.51
C CYS A 126 5.46 -0.82 1.56
N GLY A 127 4.83 -0.09 2.48
CA GLY A 127 3.85 -0.61 3.42
C GLY A 127 2.50 0.09 3.25
N ILE A 128 1.41 -0.64 3.42
CA ILE A 128 0.03 -0.16 3.20
C ILE A 128 -0.79 -0.36 4.47
N LEU A 129 -1.61 0.65 4.81
CA LEU A 129 -2.53 0.60 5.95
C LEU A 129 -3.89 1.14 5.54
N ALA A 130 -4.90 0.28 5.45
CA ALA A 130 -6.28 0.69 5.23
C ALA A 130 -7.05 0.76 6.56
N GLU A 131 -7.82 1.84 6.73
CA GLU A 131 -8.63 2.10 7.92
C GLU A 131 -10.05 2.47 7.47
N ILE A 132 -11.04 1.78 8.04
CA ILE A 132 -12.45 2.11 7.83
C ILE A 132 -12.80 3.28 8.75
N VAL A 133 -13.39 4.31 8.18
CA VAL A 133 -13.87 5.49 8.90
C VAL A 133 -15.37 5.45 8.95
N ALA A 134 -15.93 5.44 10.15
CA ALA A 134 -17.37 5.61 10.35
C ALA A 134 -17.75 7.04 9.94
N ASP A 135 -18.72 7.15 9.04
CA ASP A 135 -19.19 8.42 8.48
C ASP A 135 -20.72 8.33 8.30
N PRO A 136 -21.51 9.35 8.69
CA PRO A 136 -22.96 9.37 8.50
C PRO A 136 -23.39 9.22 7.03
N ALA A 137 -22.55 9.64 6.08
CA ALA A 137 -22.80 9.53 4.63
C ALA A 137 -22.50 8.13 4.05
N GLY A 138 -22.17 7.15 4.90
CA GLY A 138 -21.80 5.79 4.52
C GLY A 138 -20.31 5.49 4.74
N PRO A 139 -19.89 4.23 4.62
CA PRO A 139 -18.52 3.83 4.94
C PRO A 139 -17.51 4.54 4.04
N ALA A 140 -16.49 5.10 4.67
CA ALA A 140 -15.32 5.64 4.01
C ALA A 140 -14.10 4.76 4.36
N VAL A 141 -13.17 4.62 3.44
CA VAL A 141 -11.91 3.91 3.67
C VAL A 141 -10.76 4.84 3.35
N VAL A 142 -9.87 5.03 4.30
CA VAL A 142 -8.60 5.72 4.09
C VAL A 142 -7.51 4.68 3.91
N VAL A 143 -6.80 4.74 2.80
CA VAL A 143 -5.69 3.86 2.50
C VAL A 143 -4.39 4.67 2.53
N GLY A 144 -3.56 4.40 3.52
CA GLY A 144 -2.23 5.00 3.67
C GLY A 144 -1.15 4.13 3.03
N MET A 145 -0.18 4.79 2.46
CA MET A 145 0.97 4.14 1.83
C MET A 145 2.25 4.88 2.22
N GLY A 146 3.22 4.12 2.74
CA GLY A 146 4.57 4.59 2.95
C GLY A 146 5.50 3.96 1.90
N VAL A 147 6.19 4.78 1.10
CA VAL A 147 7.15 4.28 0.09
C VAL A 147 8.53 4.82 0.39
N ASN A 148 9.51 3.94 0.53
CA ASN A 148 10.90 4.32 0.68
C ASN A 148 11.47 4.76 -0.68
N VAL A 149 11.87 6.02 -0.80
CA VAL A 149 12.33 6.60 -2.09
C VAL A 149 13.84 6.73 -2.13
N SER A 150 14.41 7.60 -1.32
CA SER A 150 15.83 7.97 -1.42
C SER A 150 16.69 7.57 -0.21
N GLN A 151 16.13 6.83 0.75
CA GLN A 151 16.86 6.35 1.93
C GLN A 151 18.08 5.51 1.52
N GLY A 152 19.17 5.69 2.25
CA GLY A 152 20.31 4.79 2.23
C GLY A 152 20.09 3.58 3.15
N SER A 153 21.03 2.64 3.13
CA SER A 153 20.95 1.43 3.97
C SER A 153 20.89 1.75 5.47
N ASN A 154 21.54 2.82 5.90
CA ASN A 154 21.59 3.24 7.31
C ASN A 154 20.36 4.04 7.75
N ASP A 155 19.55 4.52 6.80
CA ASP A 155 18.33 5.28 7.08
C ASP A 155 17.09 4.38 7.23
N LEU A 156 17.22 3.11 6.84
CA LEU A 156 16.13 2.14 6.87
C LEU A 156 16.00 1.51 8.25
N PRO A 157 14.76 1.39 8.79
CA PRO A 157 14.55 0.95 10.18
C PRO A 157 14.84 -0.53 10.41
N VAL A 158 14.91 -1.34 9.35
CA VAL A 158 15.08 -2.79 9.41
C VAL A 158 15.91 -3.31 8.23
N PRO A 159 16.70 -4.38 8.39
CA PRO A 159 17.58 -4.89 7.32
C PRO A 159 16.85 -5.49 6.12
N TRP A 160 15.59 -5.85 6.28
CA TRP A 160 14.73 -6.36 5.19
C TRP A 160 13.92 -5.25 4.49
N ALA A 161 14.22 -3.97 4.75
CA ALA A 161 13.71 -2.86 3.96
C ALA A 161 14.69 -2.48 2.84
N THR A 162 14.15 -1.80 1.83
CA THR A 162 14.91 -1.17 0.73
C THR A 162 14.25 0.14 0.33
N SER A 163 14.89 0.89 -0.58
CA SER A 163 14.34 2.09 -1.19
C SER A 163 14.44 1.99 -2.72
N LEU A 164 13.71 2.87 -3.43
CA LEU A 164 13.80 2.94 -4.90
C LEU A 164 15.23 3.22 -5.35
N ARG A 165 15.93 4.11 -4.63
CA ARG A 165 17.35 4.42 -4.90
C ARG A 165 18.25 3.19 -4.75
N LEU A 166 18.09 2.42 -3.68
CA LEU A 166 18.89 1.21 -3.44
C LEU A 166 18.57 0.09 -4.42
N ALA A 167 17.35 0.10 -4.98
CA ALA A 167 16.92 -0.83 -6.01
C ALA A 167 17.33 -0.40 -7.44
N GLY A 168 18.06 0.71 -7.59
CA GLY A 168 18.58 1.14 -8.88
C GLY A 168 17.73 2.18 -9.63
N ALA A 169 16.67 2.72 -9.02
CA ALA A 169 15.86 3.80 -9.58
C ALA A 169 15.99 5.08 -8.73
N PRO A 170 16.97 5.93 -9.00
CA PRO A 170 17.16 7.19 -8.29
C PRO A 170 16.19 8.27 -8.81
N VAL A 171 14.89 8.10 -8.51
CA VAL A 171 13.83 9.00 -8.92
C VAL A 171 13.50 10.04 -7.84
N THR A 172 12.90 11.15 -8.25
CA THR A 172 12.33 12.14 -7.34
C THR A 172 11.08 11.61 -6.63
N ARG A 173 10.70 12.25 -5.52
CA ARG A 173 9.43 11.93 -4.84
C ARG A 173 8.21 12.20 -5.72
N THR A 174 8.24 13.22 -6.57
CA THR A 174 7.16 13.51 -7.52
C THR A 174 7.00 12.41 -8.56
N GLU A 175 8.08 11.93 -9.16
CA GLU A 175 8.05 10.81 -10.11
C GLU A 175 7.56 9.52 -9.45
N ALA A 176 8.06 9.21 -8.26
CA ALA A 176 7.62 8.05 -7.48
C ALA A 176 6.13 8.13 -7.12
N ALA A 177 5.65 9.31 -6.65
CA ALA A 177 4.24 9.54 -6.34
C ALA A 177 3.36 9.40 -7.59
N THR A 178 3.78 9.98 -8.71
CA THR A 178 3.06 9.87 -9.98
C THR A 178 2.93 8.42 -10.41
N ALA A 179 4.03 7.67 -10.43
CA ALA A 179 4.03 6.27 -10.83
C ALA A 179 3.13 5.39 -9.95
N VAL A 180 3.27 5.53 -8.61
CA VAL A 180 2.50 4.73 -7.64
C VAL A 180 1.01 5.10 -7.69
N LEU A 181 0.65 6.40 -7.64
CA LEU A 181 -0.75 6.83 -7.67
C LEU A 181 -1.43 6.52 -9.01
N THR A 182 -0.68 6.51 -10.11
CA THR A 182 -1.22 6.04 -11.41
C THR A 182 -1.59 4.56 -11.33
N GLY A 183 -0.66 3.69 -10.93
CA GLY A 183 -0.95 2.26 -10.85
C GLY A 183 -2.03 1.92 -9.81
N VAL A 184 -2.05 2.63 -8.67
CA VAL A 184 -3.10 2.46 -7.65
C VAL A 184 -4.46 2.92 -8.18
N GLY A 185 -4.53 4.06 -8.86
CA GLY A 185 -5.77 4.58 -9.45
C GLY A 185 -6.36 3.61 -10.47
N GLU A 186 -5.55 3.04 -11.34
CA GLU A 186 -5.97 2.01 -12.30
C GLU A 186 -6.49 0.74 -11.60
N ALA A 187 -5.79 0.28 -10.56
CA ALA A 187 -6.21 -0.90 -9.82
C ALA A 187 -7.51 -0.66 -9.04
N VAL A 188 -7.68 0.53 -8.44
CA VAL A 188 -8.91 0.94 -7.74
C VAL A 188 -10.07 1.05 -8.72
N ALA A 189 -9.87 1.64 -9.91
CA ALA A 189 -10.90 1.72 -10.93
C ALA A 189 -11.35 0.32 -11.38
N ALA A 190 -10.41 -0.56 -11.71
CA ALA A 190 -10.71 -1.93 -12.12
C ALA A 190 -11.44 -2.71 -11.01
N TRP A 191 -11.03 -2.56 -9.74
CA TRP A 191 -11.72 -3.17 -8.61
C TRP A 191 -13.12 -2.61 -8.41
N SER A 192 -13.30 -1.32 -8.56
CA SER A 192 -14.61 -0.66 -8.41
C SER A 192 -15.63 -1.17 -9.44
N GLU A 193 -15.18 -1.44 -10.67
CA GLU A 193 -16.02 -1.93 -11.78
C GLU A 193 -16.24 -3.45 -11.73
N GLY A 194 -15.16 -4.23 -11.62
CA GLY A 194 -15.17 -5.69 -11.79
C GLY A 194 -14.90 -6.51 -10.52
N GLY A 195 -14.64 -5.86 -9.38
CA GLY A 195 -14.32 -6.53 -8.12
C GLY A 195 -12.94 -7.18 -8.11
N TRP A 196 -12.76 -8.12 -7.16
CA TRP A 196 -11.49 -8.82 -7.01
C TRP A 196 -11.18 -9.75 -8.19
N ASP A 197 -12.19 -10.33 -8.81
CA ASP A 197 -12.03 -11.35 -9.86
C ASP A 197 -11.17 -10.86 -11.03
N VAL A 198 -11.31 -9.58 -11.40
CA VAL A 198 -10.52 -8.99 -12.50
C VAL A 198 -9.06 -8.72 -12.12
N LEU A 199 -8.73 -8.73 -10.82
CA LEU A 199 -7.38 -8.47 -10.30
C LEU A 199 -6.69 -9.71 -9.74
N ALA A 200 -7.45 -10.74 -9.35
CA ALA A 200 -6.97 -11.91 -8.61
C ALA A 200 -5.80 -12.61 -9.29
N ARG A 201 -5.90 -12.85 -10.60
CA ARG A 201 -4.83 -13.49 -11.37
C ARG A 201 -3.57 -12.62 -11.40
N ALA A 202 -3.70 -11.33 -11.70
CA ALA A 202 -2.56 -10.42 -11.75
C ALA A 202 -1.88 -10.25 -10.38
N TYR A 203 -2.66 -10.32 -9.29
CA TYR A 203 -2.13 -10.35 -7.93
C TYR A 203 -1.35 -11.64 -7.67
N ALA A 204 -1.91 -12.80 -8.04
CA ALA A 204 -1.26 -14.09 -7.86
C ALA A 204 0.07 -14.18 -8.62
N ASP A 205 0.09 -13.76 -9.88
CA ASP A 205 1.28 -13.75 -10.74
C ASP A 205 2.41 -12.88 -10.17
N ARG A 206 2.06 -11.83 -9.41
CA ARG A 206 3.02 -10.92 -8.74
C ARG A 206 3.27 -11.24 -7.28
N SER A 207 2.59 -12.23 -6.73
CA SER A 207 2.73 -12.55 -5.31
C SER A 207 4.12 -13.09 -4.99
N ALA A 208 4.77 -12.47 -4.01
CA ALA A 208 5.98 -13.01 -3.40
C ALA A 208 5.66 -14.08 -2.34
N THR A 209 4.38 -14.22 -1.95
CA THR A 209 3.94 -15.10 -0.86
C THR A 209 3.44 -16.45 -1.38
N LEU A 210 2.68 -16.45 -2.48
CA LEU A 210 2.08 -17.67 -3.00
C LEU A 210 3.15 -18.66 -3.51
N GLY A 211 2.91 -19.94 -3.27
CA GLY A 211 3.83 -21.03 -3.58
C GLY A 211 4.95 -21.23 -2.55
N ARG A 212 5.04 -20.38 -1.50
CA ARG A 212 6.11 -20.49 -0.49
C ARG A 212 5.64 -21.16 0.77
N GLN A 213 6.60 -21.77 1.47
CA GLN A 213 6.45 -22.11 2.88
C GLN A 213 6.41 -20.82 3.68
N VAL A 214 5.39 -20.69 4.52
CA VAL A 214 5.16 -19.48 5.34
C VAL A 214 4.92 -19.83 6.79
N ARG A 215 5.30 -18.90 7.67
CA ARG A 215 4.84 -18.83 9.04
C ARG A 215 3.87 -17.67 9.13
N VAL A 216 2.62 -17.95 9.47
CA VAL A 216 1.58 -16.95 9.73
C VAL A 216 1.50 -16.74 11.23
N GLU A 217 1.91 -15.57 11.72
CA GLU A 217 1.80 -15.18 13.12
C GLU A 217 0.44 -14.55 13.37
N LEU A 218 -0.34 -15.14 14.28
CA LEU A 218 -1.69 -14.71 14.66
C LEU A 218 -1.64 -13.89 15.95
N SER A 219 -0.72 -14.22 16.85
CA SER A 219 -0.43 -13.50 18.10
C SER A 219 1.04 -13.76 18.48
N GLU A 220 1.48 -13.19 19.62
CA GLU A 220 2.85 -13.44 20.17
C GLU A 220 3.13 -14.93 20.43
N HIS A 221 2.09 -15.73 20.67
CA HIS A 221 2.22 -17.14 21.07
C HIS A 221 1.61 -18.11 20.07
N GLU A 222 0.92 -17.62 19.06
CA GLU A 222 0.23 -18.47 18.08
C GLU A 222 0.73 -18.20 16.67
N HIS A 223 1.24 -19.25 16.03
CA HIS A 223 1.62 -19.22 14.62
C HIS A 223 1.22 -20.51 13.92
N VAL A 224 1.12 -20.41 12.61
CA VAL A 224 0.81 -21.56 11.73
C VAL A 224 1.86 -21.66 10.65
N LEU A 225 2.36 -22.89 10.43
CA LEU A 225 3.31 -23.23 9.36
C LEU A 225 2.57 -23.94 8.24
N GLY A 226 2.87 -23.59 7.00
CA GLY A 226 2.28 -24.24 5.84
C GLY A 226 2.68 -23.59 4.52
N THR A 227 2.11 -24.06 3.43
CA THR A 227 2.33 -23.51 2.09
C THR A 227 1.22 -22.53 1.73
N ALA A 228 1.57 -21.30 1.36
CA ALA A 228 0.62 -20.32 0.88
C ALA A 228 0.17 -20.71 -0.54
N GLU A 229 -1.11 -21.08 -0.72
CA GLU A 229 -1.62 -21.58 -2.00
C GLU A 229 -2.42 -20.57 -2.80
N GLY A 230 -3.10 -19.62 -2.12
CA GLY A 230 -3.98 -18.67 -2.79
C GLY A 230 -4.40 -17.51 -1.92
N VAL A 231 -5.14 -16.61 -2.53
CA VAL A 231 -5.91 -15.57 -1.86
C VAL A 231 -7.37 -15.80 -2.21
N ALA A 232 -8.20 -15.98 -1.18
CA ALA A 232 -9.63 -16.18 -1.35
C ALA A 232 -10.33 -14.91 -1.89
N PRO A 233 -11.56 -15.02 -2.43
CA PRO A 233 -12.30 -13.86 -2.96
C PRO A 233 -12.53 -12.72 -1.95
N ASP A 234 -12.48 -13.03 -0.65
CA ASP A 234 -12.59 -12.06 0.45
C ASP A 234 -11.23 -11.50 0.92
N GLY A 235 -10.13 -11.83 0.23
CA GLY A 235 -8.77 -11.35 0.50
C GLY A 235 -7.99 -12.18 1.53
N ARG A 236 -8.57 -13.23 2.10
CA ARG A 236 -7.89 -14.10 3.06
C ARG A 236 -6.78 -14.91 2.40
N LEU A 237 -5.64 -15.00 3.07
CA LEU A 237 -4.57 -15.89 2.64
C LEU A 237 -4.96 -17.35 2.90
N GLN A 238 -4.89 -18.18 1.89
CA GLN A 238 -5.11 -19.63 1.98
C GLN A 238 -3.77 -20.35 2.15
N VAL A 239 -3.66 -21.08 3.25
CA VAL A 239 -2.43 -21.82 3.61
C VAL A 239 -2.74 -23.30 3.79
N ARG A 240 -2.03 -24.17 3.10
CA ARG A 240 -2.06 -25.61 3.26
C ARG A 240 -1.26 -26.02 4.49
N VAL A 241 -1.96 -26.59 5.48
CA VAL A 241 -1.39 -27.11 6.72
C VAL A 241 -1.64 -28.61 6.77
N GLY A 242 -0.66 -29.40 6.42
CA GLY A 242 -0.87 -30.82 6.19
C GLY A 242 -1.89 -31.06 5.08
N ARG A 243 -3.03 -31.73 5.42
CA ARG A 243 -4.12 -31.98 4.47
C ARG A 243 -5.21 -30.92 4.47
N GLN A 244 -5.17 -29.94 5.36
CA GLN A 244 -6.20 -28.92 5.52
C GLN A 244 -5.82 -27.61 4.85
N LEU A 245 -6.76 -26.96 4.17
CA LEU A 245 -6.63 -25.59 3.69
C LEU A 245 -7.25 -24.66 4.75
N ARG A 246 -6.41 -23.79 5.33
CA ARG A 246 -6.85 -22.79 6.32
C ARG A 246 -6.82 -21.39 5.70
N SER A 247 -7.78 -20.54 6.09
CA SER A 247 -7.89 -19.17 5.59
C SER A 247 -7.64 -18.17 6.71
N PHE A 248 -6.76 -17.17 6.45
CA PHE A 248 -6.33 -16.17 7.42
C PHE A 248 -6.73 -14.77 6.94
N ALA A 249 -7.53 -14.05 7.73
CA ALA A 249 -7.96 -12.68 7.43
C ALA A 249 -6.89 -11.64 7.80
N ALA A 250 -6.03 -11.97 8.78
CA ALA A 250 -4.96 -11.12 9.27
C ALA A 250 -3.80 -12.00 9.77
N GLY A 251 -2.65 -11.39 9.99
CA GLY A 251 -1.43 -12.02 10.50
C GLY A 251 -0.19 -11.36 9.89
N ASP A 252 0.95 -11.59 10.52
CA ASP A 252 2.24 -11.30 9.91
C ASP A 252 2.75 -12.56 9.21
N VAL A 253 3.10 -12.42 7.94
CA VAL A 253 3.58 -13.55 7.14
C VAL A 253 5.09 -13.46 6.99
N HIS A 254 5.76 -14.49 7.46
CA HIS A 254 7.19 -14.68 7.28
C HIS A 254 7.42 -15.79 6.25
N HIS A 255 8.18 -15.47 5.20
CA HIS A 255 8.61 -16.47 4.24
C HIS A 255 9.69 -17.33 4.87
N LEU A 256 9.52 -18.65 4.84
CA LEU A 256 10.52 -19.59 5.28
C LEU A 256 11.49 -19.89 4.12
N ARG A 257 12.75 -20.12 4.46
CA ARG A 257 13.80 -20.47 3.49
C ARG A 257 13.78 -21.95 3.16
#